data_dda6614ef3a60c03721b5d92614674a8
#
_entry.id   dda6614ef3a60c03721b5d92614674a8
#
_cell.length_a   1.000
_cell.length_b   1.000
_cell.length_c   1.000
_cell.angle_alpha   90.00
_cell.angle_beta   90.00
_cell.angle_gamma   90.00
#
_symmetry.space_group_name_H-M   'P 1'
#
loop_
_entity.id
_entity.type
_entity.pdbx_description
1 polymer ?
#
loop_
_entity_poly.entity_id
_entity_poly.type
_entity_poly.pdbx_seq_one_letter_code
_entity_poly.pdbx_strand_id
1 'polypeptide(L)' 'LAIGEVGLGGEVRSVPHLETRLREAQRVGFDTAIVPKHNLNMLDAAQFPGLRLVGVAYLREAINAIKINK' A
#
# COMPACT_ATOMS: atom_id res chain seq x y z
N LEU A 1 -4.44 -6.11 -2.42
CA LEU A 1 -3.38 -6.23 -1.40
C LEU A 1 -3.28 -4.95 -0.58
N ALA A 2 -3.26 -5.08 0.73
CA ALA A 2 -3.07 -3.96 1.64
C ALA A 2 -1.92 -4.26 2.61
N ILE A 3 -0.99 -3.33 2.78
CA ILE A 3 0.17 -3.47 3.65
C ILE A 3 0.28 -2.24 4.54
N GLY A 4 0.35 -2.44 5.86
CA GLY A 4 0.53 -1.33 6.79
C GLY A 4 0.32 -1.76 8.24
N GLU A 5 0.71 -0.90 9.17
CA GLU A 5 0.43 -1.05 10.59
C GLU A 5 -0.56 0.03 10.99
N VAL A 6 -1.57 -0.35 11.78
CA VAL A 6 -2.62 0.57 12.21
C VAL A 6 -2.45 0.93 13.69
N GLY A 7 -2.38 2.24 13.97
CA GLY A 7 -2.33 2.74 15.34
C GLY A 7 -3.70 2.78 16.00
N LEU A 8 -3.72 3.16 17.28
CA LEU A 8 -4.95 3.20 18.07
C LEU A 8 -5.99 4.18 17.55
N GLY A 9 -5.55 5.25 16.88
CA GLY A 9 -6.45 6.24 16.29
C GLY A 9 -6.86 5.93 14.86
N GLY A 10 -6.54 4.75 14.34
CA GLY A 10 -6.84 4.38 12.97
C GLY A 10 -5.84 4.88 11.93
N GLU A 11 -4.76 5.54 12.38
CA GLU A 11 -3.71 5.99 11.47
C GLU A 11 -2.90 4.81 10.93
N VAL A 12 -2.55 4.87 9.65
CA VAL A 12 -1.73 3.85 8.99
C VAL A 12 -0.27 4.29 9.07
N ARG A 13 0.55 3.49 9.75
CA ARG A 13 1.97 3.77 9.97
C ARG A 13 2.83 3.12 8.90
N SER A 14 4.00 3.71 8.65
CA SER A 14 4.96 3.13 7.73
C SER A 14 5.47 1.78 8.23
N VAL A 15 5.81 0.90 7.29
CA VAL A 15 6.33 -0.44 7.59
C VAL A 15 7.73 -0.60 7.02
N PRO A 16 8.60 -1.41 7.68
CA PRO A 16 9.92 -1.71 7.13
C PRO A 16 9.79 -2.69 5.97
N HIS A 17 10.77 -2.66 5.08
CA HIS A 17 10.91 -3.62 3.97
C HIS A 17 9.69 -3.68 3.04
N LEU A 18 9.00 -2.54 2.85
CA LEU A 18 7.84 -2.49 1.98
C LEU A 18 8.18 -2.88 0.54
N GLU A 19 9.35 -2.47 0.04
CA GLU A 19 9.78 -2.81 -1.31
C GLU A 19 9.84 -4.30 -1.56
N THR A 20 10.36 -5.06 -0.59
CA THR A 20 10.44 -6.52 -0.70
C THR A 20 9.04 -7.12 -0.79
N ARG A 21 8.12 -6.63 0.02
CA ARG A 21 6.72 -7.08 0.01
C ARG A 21 6.02 -6.77 -1.31
N LEU A 22 6.28 -5.58 -1.87
CA LEU A 22 5.71 -5.19 -3.15
C LEU A 22 6.23 -6.05 -4.31
N ARG A 23 7.51 -6.39 -4.29
CA ARG A 23 8.09 -7.28 -5.30
C ARG A 23 7.47 -8.67 -5.24
N GLU A 24 7.23 -9.18 -4.04
CA GLU A 24 6.55 -10.47 -3.89
C GLU A 24 5.11 -10.39 -4.40
N ALA A 25 4.41 -9.30 -4.13
CA ALA A 25 3.05 -9.09 -4.61
C ALA A 25 3.00 -9.12 -6.14
N GLN A 26 3.95 -8.46 -6.80
CA GLN A 26 4.05 -8.51 -8.26
C GLN A 26 4.29 -9.91 -8.77
N ARG A 27 5.16 -10.66 -8.13
CA ARG A 27 5.49 -12.03 -8.53
C ARG A 27 4.28 -12.95 -8.41
N VAL A 28 3.45 -12.75 -7.39
CA VAL A 28 2.24 -13.53 -7.17
C VAL A 28 1.12 -13.14 -8.15
N GLY A 29 1.18 -11.95 -8.71
CA GLY A 29 0.22 -11.49 -9.72
C GLY A 29 -0.76 -10.42 -9.26
N PHE A 30 -0.52 -9.78 -8.11
CA PHE A 30 -1.33 -8.63 -7.70
C PHE A 30 -1.06 -7.43 -8.62
N ASP A 31 -2.10 -6.70 -8.94
CA ASP A 31 -2.01 -5.51 -9.78
C ASP A 31 -2.19 -4.19 -9.00
N THR A 32 -2.65 -4.26 -7.76
CA THR A 32 -2.90 -3.09 -6.92
C THR A 32 -2.43 -3.35 -5.49
N ALA A 33 -1.77 -2.36 -4.90
CA ALA A 33 -1.37 -2.42 -3.50
C ALA A 33 -1.76 -1.13 -2.79
N ILE A 34 -2.39 -1.25 -1.63
CA ILE A 34 -2.70 -0.14 -0.73
C ILE A 34 -1.60 -0.09 0.32
N VAL A 35 -0.89 1.04 0.39
CA VAL A 35 0.31 1.17 1.21
C VAL A 35 0.22 2.43 2.08
N PRO A 36 1.00 2.50 3.18
CA PRO A 36 1.06 3.73 3.96
C PRO A 36 1.53 4.89 3.11
N LYS A 37 0.84 6.01 3.18
CA LYS A 37 1.17 7.20 2.40
C LYS A 37 2.61 7.67 2.66
N HIS A 38 3.06 7.55 3.90
CA HIS A 38 4.42 7.93 4.27
C HIS A 38 5.46 7.08 3.54
N ASN A 39 5.23 5.78 3.44
CA ASN A 39 6.10 4.88 2.68
C ASN A 39 6.06 5.23 1.18
N LEU A 40 4.87 5.54 0.65
CA LEU A 40 4.72 5.83 -0.76
C LEU A 40 5.57 7.04 -1.19
N ASN A 41 5.69 8.05 -0.34
CA ASN A 41 6.48 9.24 -0.62
C ASN A 41 7.98 8.92 -0.74
N MET A 42 8.42 7.80 -0.18
CA MET A 42 9.82 7.37 -0.20
C MET A 42 10.10 6.29 -1.25
N LEU A 43 9.06 5.79 -1.90
CA LEU A 43 9.19 4.74 -2.92
C LEU A 43 9.33 5.35 -4.31
N ASP A 44 10.06 4.64 -5.16
CA ASP A 44 10.09 4.91 -6.58
C ASP A 44 9.09 3.98 -7.27
N ALA A 45 7.94 4.52 -7.64
CA ALA A 45 6.87 3.74 -8.27
C ALA A 45 7.31 3.12 -9.60
N ALA A 46 8.34 3.68 -10.24
CA ALA A 46 8.86 3.13 -11.49
C ALA A 46 9.52 1.76 -11.30
N GLN A 47 9.90 1.41 -10.07
CA GLN A 47 10.46 0.07 -9.77
C GLN A 47 9.39 -1.02 -9.77
N PHE A 48 8.12 -0.65 -9.77
CA PHE A 48 7.00 -1.60 -9.71
C PHE A 48 6.05 -1.37 -10.89
N PRO A 49 6.53 -1.56 -12.13
CA PRO A 49 5.66 -1.38 -13.30
C PRO A 49 4.54 -2.42 -13.28
N GLY A 50 3.35 -1.99 -13.62
CA GLY A 50 2.18 -2.89 -13.59
C GLY A 50 1.54 -3.03 -12.22
N LEU A 51 2.12 -2.47 -11.16
CA LEU A 51 1.54 -2.46 -9.83
C LEU A 51 1.05 -1.05 -9.50
N ARG A 52 -0.26 -0.92 -9.31
CA ARG A 52 -0.85 0.36 -8.92
C ARG A 52 -0.70 0.55 -7.41
N LEU A 53 -0.05 1.64 -7.00
CA LEU A 53 0.16 1.96 -5.60
C LEU A 53 -0.83 3.02 -5.14
N VAL A 54 -1.56 2.71 -4.07
CA VAL A 54 -2.52 3.64 -3.48
C VAL A 54 -2.06 3.98 -2.07
N GLY A 55 -1.68 5.23 -1.83
CA GLY A 55 -1.21 5.70 -0.54
C GLY A 55 -2.36 6.10 0.37
N VAL A 56 -2.37 5.62 1.60
CA VAL A 56 -3.39 5.96 2.59
C VAL A 56 -2.75 6.37 3.91
N ALA A 57 -3.36 7.33 4.60
CA ALA A 57 -2.91 7.80 5.91
C ALA A 57 -3.75 7.22 7.05
N TYR A 58 -4.99 6.84 6.76
CA TYR A 58 -5.91 6.29 7.75
C TYR A 58 -6.59 5.03 7.23
N LEU A 59 -6.96 4.15 8.16
CA LEU A 59 -7.62 2.88 7.84
C LEU A 59 -8.90 3.09 7.01
N ARG A 60 -9.68 4.11 7.31
CA ARG A 60 -10.90 4.41 6.57
C ARG A 60 -10.65 4.67 5.09
N GLU A 61 -9.48 5.24 4.75
CA GLU A 61 -9.11 5.48 3.35
C GLU A 61 -8.86 4.18 2.61
N ALA A 62 -8.20 3.22 3.29
CA ALA A 62 -7.98 1.90 2.72
C ALA A 62 -9.30 1.17 2.46
N ILE A 63 -10.23 1.25 3.39
CA ILE A 63 -11.55 0.65 3.25
C ILE A 63 -12.31 1.27 2.08
N ASN A 64 -12.25 2.60 1.93
CA ASN A 64 -12.90 3.29 0.83
C ASN A 64 -12.29 2.91 -0.52
N ALA A 65 -10.97 2.75 -0.58
CA ALA A 65 -10.29 2.34 -1.80
C ALA A 65 -10.73 0.94 -2.24
N ILE A 66 -10.90 0.02 -1.29
CA ILE A 66 -11.40 -1.32 -1.56
C ILE A 66 -12.84 -1.29 -2.09
N LYS A 67 -13.69 -0.46 -1.50
CA LYS A 67 -15.09 -0.32 -1.91
C LYS A 67 -15.21 0.25 -3.32
N ILE A 68 -14.39 1.23 -3.67
CA ILE A 68 -14.41 1.86 -4.99
C ILE A 68 -13.98 0.87 -6.07
N ASN A 69 -13.06 -0.03 -5.75
CA ASN A 69 -12.52 -0.99 -6.70
C ASN A 69 -13.40 -2.23 -6.88
N LYS A 70 -14.53 -2.28 -6.24
CA LYS A 70 -15.53 -3.28 -6.50
C LYS A 70 -16.48 -2.80 -7.58
#